data_26a18b86ce9c4ad15af1a9cea78fc0de
#
_entry.id   26a18b86ce9c4ad15af1a9cea78fc0de
#
_cell.length_a   1.000
_cell.length_b   1.000
_cell.length_c   1.000
_cell.angle_alpha   90.00
_cell.angle_beta   90.00
_cell.angle_gamma   90.00
#
_symmetry.space_group_name_H-M   'P 1'
#
loop_
_entity.id
_entity.type
_entity.pdbx_description
1 polymer ?
#
loop_
_entity_poly.entity_id
_entity_poly.type
_entity_poly.pdbx_seq_one_letter_code
_entity_poly.pdbx_strand_id
1 'polypeptide(L)'
;MVFFDWDRYNLSPQAVQTVDQAAAAFRSRGASRIVATGHTDTSGPESYNMALSLRRANAVKNQLVRDGVPTAAIQVVGKGESAPLVPTGDGVREPQNRRVEIVMDGQQQVSTMTVFRDPRSYCKALSDKWRELRTSQLGTPEAAAIAKCEAGDYQAGIPVLEDSLIANKIPLPAPGFRWPGQPIGPS
;
A
#
# COMPACT_ATOMS: atom_id res chain seq x y z
N MET A 1 1.96 -5.31 15.38
CA MET A 1 3.30 -5.57 15.96
C MET A 1 3.25 -6.85 16.78
N VAL A 2 4.31 -7.64 16.72
CA VAL A 2 4.49 -8.90 17.46
C VAL A 2 5.72 -8.73 18.34
N PHE A 3 5.59 -8.98 19.64
CA PHE A 3 6.67 -8.80 20.61
C PHE A 3 7.29 -10.14 20.99
N PHE A 4 8.57 -10.11 21.38
CA PHE A 4 9.36 -11.30 21.73
C PHE A 4 10.03 -11.16 23.09
N ASP A 5 10.17 -12.29 23.76
CA ASP A 5 11.00 -12.37 24.96
C ASP A 5 12.48 -12.15 24.63
N TRP A 6 13.25 -11.86 25.67
CA TRP A 6 14.68 -11.68 25.56
C TRP A 6 15.35 -12.94 25.01
N ASP A 7 16.20 -12.75 24.03
CA ASP A 7 16.94 -13.82 23.33
C ASP A 7 16.07 -14.93 22.72
N ARG A 8 14.79 -14.63 22.46
CA ARG A 8 13.88 -15.59 21.85
C ARG A 8 13.35 -15.11 20.51
N TYR A 9 13.05 -16.08 19.63
CA TYR A 9 12.40 -15.89 18.34
C TYR A 9 11.15 -16.78 18.17
N ASN A 10 10.79 -17.58 19.20
CA ASN A 10 9.57 -18.36 19.18
C ASN A 10 8.36 -17.44 19.43
N LEU A 11 7.29 -17.68 18.69
CA LEU A 11 6.03 -16.97 18.90
C LEU A 11 5.34 -17.47 20.17
N SER A 12 4.96 -16.54 21.04
CA SER A 12 4.05 -16.83 22.14
C SER A 12 2.63 -17.08 21.63
N PRO A 13 1.73 -17.72 22.39
CA PRO A 13 0.33 -17.89 21.98
C PRO A 13 -0.35 -16.55 21.59
N GLN A 14 -0.05 -15.49 22.33
CA GLN A 14 -0.56 -14.15 22.03
C GLN A 14 0.03 -13.58 20.73
N ALA A 15 1.31 -13.83 20.47
CA ALA A 15 1.97 -13.46 19.23
C ALA A 15 1.33 -14.19 18.03
N VAL A 16 1.03 -15.49 18.17
CA VAL A 16 0.32 -16.26 17.13
C VAL A 16 -1.02 -15.63 16.82
N GLN A 17 -1.85 -15.30 17.82
CA GLN A 17 -3.13 -14.65 17.60
C GLN A 17 -3.00 -13.31 16.81
N THR A 18 -1.96 -12.55 17.11
CA THR A 18 -1.69 -11.30 16.38
C THR A 18 -1.34 -11.57 14.92
N VAL A 19 -0.59 -12.64 14.64
CA VAL A 19 -0.24 -13.03 13.26
C VAL A 19 -1.46 -13.57 12.52
N ASP A 20 -2.31 -14.38 13.19
CA ASP A 20 -3.58 -14.89 12.63
C ASP A 20 -4.50 -13.74 12.21
N GLN A 21 -4.61 -12.71 13.04
CA GLN A 21 -5.36 -11.49 12.72
C GLN A 21 -4.77 -10.76 11.50
N ALA A 22 -3.45 -10.70 11.40
CA ALA A 22 -2.77 -10.12 10.25
C ALA A 22 -3.05 -10.93 8.96
N ALA A 23 -3.00 -12.26 9.03
CA ALA A 23 -3.34 -13.12 7.89
C ALA A 23 -4.82 -12.98 7.46
N ALA A 24 -5.73 -12.87 8.43
CA ALA A 24 -7.15 -12.60 8.16
C ALA A 24 -7.34 -11.23 7.48
N ALA A 25 -6.66 -10.21 7.97
CA ALA A 25 -6.69 -8.87 7.39
C ALA A 25 -6.09 -8.84 5.97
N PHE A 26 -5.02 -9.60 5.71
CA PHE A 26 -4.45 -9.74 4.38
C PHE A 26 -5.47 -10.27 3.38
N ARG A 27 -6.20 -11.33 3.76
CA ARG A 27 -7.24 -11.93 2.89
C ARG A 27 -8.43 -10.99 2.70
N SER A 28 -8.92 -10.37 3.76
CA SER A 28 -10.14 -9.54 3.71
C SER A 28 -9.93 -8.21 2.98
N ARG A 29 -8.72 -7.66 3.03
CA ARG A 29 -8.39 -6.39 2.37
C ARG A 29 -7.85 -6.54 0.95
N GLY A 30 -7.63 -7.77 0.48
CA GLY A 30 -7.02 -8.03 -0.83
C GLY A 30 -5.60 -7.48 -0.95
N ALA A 31 -4.85 -7.45 0.16
CA ALA A 31 -3.48 -6.99 0.16
C ALA A 31 -2.62 -7.90 -0.73
N SER A 32 -1.65 -7.32 -1.44
CA SER A 32 -0.78 -8.06 -2.37
C SER A 32 0.54 -8.48 -1.74
N ARG A 33 0.98 -7.80 -0.69
CA ARG A 33 2.26 -8.01 -0.04
C ARG A 33 2.18 -7.78 1.47
N ILE A 34 2.98 -8.56 2.20
CA ILE A 34 3.31 -8.34 3.62
C ILE A 34 4.82 -8.16 3.74
N VAL A 35 5.24 -7.16 4.49
CA VAL A 35 6.64 -6.99 4.91
C VAL A 35 6.70 -7.25 6.41
N ALA A 36 7.45 -8.27 6.81
CA ALA A 36 7.75 -8.59 8.19
C ALA A 36 9.16 -8.08 8.53
N THR A 37 9.25 -7.01 9.31
CA THR A 37 10.51 -6.39 9.70
C THR A 37 10.83 -6.73 11.15
N GLY A 38 11.92 -7.46 11.37
CA GLY A 38 12.39 -7.85 12.70
C GLY A 38 13.35 -6.85 13.31
N HIS A 39 13.22 -6.66 14.63
CA HIS A 39 14.03 -5.77 15.44
C HIS A 39 14.49 -6.45 16.73
N THR A 40 15.58 -5.93 17.30
CA THR A 40 16.09 -6.31 18.62
C THR A 40 16.26 -5.09 19.52
N ASP A 41 16.45 -5.33 20.81
CA ASP A 41 17.05 -4.32 21.69
C ASP A 41 18.58 -4.25 21.44
N THR A 42 19.25 -3.35 22.12
CA THR A 42 20.70 -3.11 22.00
C THR A 42 21.53 -4.05 22.91
N SER A 43 20.92 -5.06 23.50
CA SER A 43 21.63 -6.02 24.36
C SER A 43 22.28 -7.12 23.53
N GLY A 44 23.56 -7.02 23.30
CA GLY A 44 24.34 -8.01 22.55
C GLY A 44 25.06 -7.42 21.34
N PRO A 45 25.90 -8.20 20.66
CA PRO A 45 26.62 -7.75 19.48
C PRO A 45 25.69 -7.45 18.30
N GLU A 46 25.96 -6.41 17.52
CA GLU A 46 25.17 -6.00 16.35
C GLU A 46 24.95 -7.14 15.34
N SER A 47 26.01 -7.92 15.05
CA SER A 47 25.89 -9.07 14.14
C SER A 47 24.97 -10.15 14.64
N TYR A 48 24.95 -10.40 15.94
CA TYR A 48 24.02 -11.33 16.59
C TYR A 48 22.60 -10.79 16.53
N ASN A 49 22.39 -9.52 16.85
CA ASN A 49 21.10 -8.86 16.80
C ASN A 49 20.53 -8.81 15.37
N MET A 50 21.37 -8.62 14.36
CA MET A 50 20.95 -8.73 12.97
C MET A 50 20.40 -10.15 12.66
N ALA A 51 21.14 -11.19 13.04
CA ALA A 51 20.71 -12.57 12.82
C ALA A 51 19.42 -12.91 13.62
N LEU A 52 19.30 -12.44 14.87
CA LEU A 52 18.14 -12.66 15.73
C LEU A 52 16.89 -11.97 15.15
N SER A 53 17.05 -10.75 14.66
CA SER A 53 15.94 -10.01 14.04
C SER A 53 15.38 -10.74 12.79
N LEU A 54 16.26 -11.31 11.96
CA LEU A 54 15.86 -12.14 10.82
C LEU A 54 15.15 -13.42 11.27
N ARG A 55 15.62 -14.09 12.32
CA ARG A 55 14.95 -15.30 12.87
C ARG A 55 13.55 -14.99 13.34
N ARG A 56 13.34 -13.86 14.03
CA ARG A 56 12.02 -13.38 14.47
C ARG A 56 11.09 -13.11 13.29
N ALA A 57 11.57 -12.39 12.28
CA ALA A 57 10.79 -12.10 11.09
C ALA A 57 10.42 -13.38 10.30
N ASN A 58 11.33 -14.36 10.25
CA ASN A 58 11.05 -15.67 9.63
C ASN A 58 10.03 -16.50 10.46
N ALA A 59 10.06 -16.42 11.78
CA ALA A 59 9.05 -17.08 12.59
C ALA A 59 7.63 -16.54 12.30
N VAL A 60 7.51 -15.21 12.17
CA VAL A 60 6.24 -14.58 11.76
C VAL A 60 5.85 -15.00 10.34
N LYS A 61 6.80 -15.01 9.38
CA LYS A 61 6.53 -15.49 8.02
C LYS A 61 6.00 -16.91 8.00
N ASN A 62 6.63 -17.81 8.74
CA ASN A 62 6.23 -19.21 8.79
C ASN A 62 4.81 -19.37 9.34
N GLN A 63 4.43 -18.58 10.33
CA GLN A 63 3.06 -18.58 10.86
C GLN A 63 2.07 -18.03 9.83
N LEU A 64 2.37 -16.89 9.19
CA LEU A 64 1.54 -16.33 8.10
C LEU A 64 1.28 -17.34 6.98
N VAL A 65 2.31 -18.12 6.61
CA VAL A 65 2.16 -19.18 5.57
C VAL A 65 1.23 -20.30 6.06
N ARG A 66 1.32 -20.72 7.33
CA ARG A 66 0.39 -21.69 7.93
C ARG A 66 -1.05 -21.19 7.90
N ASP A 67 -1.23 -19.88 8.10
CA ASP A 67 -2.53 -19.20 8.07
C ASP A 67 -3.02 -18.90 6.66
N GLY A 68 -2.33 -19.41 5.62
CA GLY A 68 -2.78 -19.37 4.23
C GLY A 68 -2.34 -18.13 3.45
N VAL A 69 -1.37 -17.34 3.94
CA VAL A 69 -0.76 -16.27 3.15
C VAL A 69 0.27 -16.87 2.19
N PRO A 70 0.22 -16.58 0.89
CA PRO A 70 1.20 -17.10 -0.07
C PRO A 70 2.62 -16.67 0.28
N THR A 71 3.56 -17.61 0.26
CA THR A 71 4.97 -17.34 0.57
C THR A 71 5.55 -16.21 -0.29
N ALA A 72 5.16 -16.16 -1.57
CA ALA A 72 5.60 -15.12 -2.51
C ALA A 72 5.11 -13.71 -2.16
N ALA A 73 4.04 -13.59 -1.36
CA ALA A 73 3.52 -12.33 -0.89
C ALA A 73 4.24 -11.80 0.36
N ILE A 74 5.12 -12.59 0.99
CA ILE A 74 5.75 -12.24 2.26
C ILE A 74 7.22 -11.91 2.05
N GLN A 75 7.60 -10.67 2.33
CA GLN A 75 8.99 -10.21 2.41
C GLN A 75 9.45 -10.18 3.86
N VAL A 76 10.69 -10.62 4.10
CA VAL A 76 11.33 -10.60 5.42
C VAL A 76 12.49 -9.62 5.40
N VAL A 77 12.57 -8.78 6.42
CA VAL A 77 13.65 -7.80 6.61
C VAL A 77 14.16 -7.90 8.04
N GLY A 78 15.47 -7.99 8.23
CA GLY A 78 16.13 -7.83 9.52
C GLY A 78 16.70 -6.42 9.65
N LYS A 79 16.45 -5.77 10.77
CA LYS A 79 17.00 -4.45 11.11
C LYS A 79 17.93 -4.51 12.32
N GLY A 80 17.99 -5.66 13.00
CA GLY A 80 18.75 -5.76 14.24
C GLY A 80 18.34 -4.68 15.23
N GLU A 81 19.29 -4.00 15.80
CA GLU A 81 19.11 -2.89 16.74
C GLU A 81 19.09 -1.50 16.09
N SER A 82 19.30 -1.41 14.76
CA SER A 82 19.51 -0.14 14.04
C SER A 82 18.28 0.78 13.98
N ALA A 83 17.09 0.26 14.28
CA ALA A 83 15.84 1.02 14.23
C ALA A 83 15.01 0.76 15.51
N PRO A 84 15.43 1.28 16.66
CA PRO A 84 14.71 1.09 17.92
C PRO A 84 13.39 1.85 17.94
N LEU A 85 12.36 1.26 18.54
CA LEU A 85 11.10 1.95 18.83
C LEU A 85 11.28 2.92 19.99
N VAL A 86 12.01 2.47 21.01
CA VAL A 86 12.41 3.26 22.17
C VAL A 86 13.92 3.47 22.09
N PRO A 87 14.42 4.70 21.92
CA PRO A 87 15.85 4.98 21.92
C PRO A 87 16.49 4.56 23.25
N THR A 88 17.53 3.76 23.19
CA THR A 88 18.30 3.30 24.34
C THR A 88 19.79 3.40 24.04
N GLY A 89 20.62 3.49 25.07
CA GLY A 89 22.06 3.27 24.93
C GLY A 89 22.40 1.81 24.64
N ASP A 90 23.67 1.53 24.38
CA ASP A 90 24.16 0.17 24.14
C ASP A 90 23.97 -0.74 25.37
N GLY A 91 23.75 -2.01 25.12
CA GLY A 91 23.62 -3.03 26.16
C GLY A 91 22.29 -3.02 26.94
N VAL A 92 21.34 -2.17 26.58
CA VAL A 92 20.06 -2.04 27.29
C VAL A 92 19.03 -3.04 26.78
N ARG A 93 18.40 -3.76 27.72
CA ARG A 93 17.28 -4.64 27.43
C ARG A 93 15.97 -3.86 27.42
N GLU A 94 15.43 -3.62 26.24
CA GLU A 94 14.17 -2.90 26.04
C GLU A 94 13.12 -3.81 25.38
N PRO A 95 12.07 -4.22 26.13
CA PRO A 95 11.04 -5.11 25.59
C PRO A 95 10.35 -4.60 24.32
N GLN A 96 10.10 -3.31 24.22
CA GLN A 96 9.41 -2.72 23.08
C GLN A 96 10.27 -2.75 21.79
N ASN A 97 11.58 -2.80 21.92
CA ASN A 97 12.48 -2.92 20.77
C ASN A 97 12.54 -4.36 20.22
N ARG A 98 12.17 -5.38 21.03
CA ARG A 98 12.15 -6.79 20.64
C ARG A 98 10.84 -7.13 19.92
N ARG A 99 10.73 -6.73 18.67
CA ARG A 99 9.47 -6.83 17.93
C ARG A 99 9.66 -7.24 16.47
N VAL A 100 8.57 -7.67 15.86
CA VAL A 100 8.39 -7.72 14.41
C VAL A 100 7.22 -6.82 14.03
N GLU A 101 7.49 -5.92 13.12
CA GLU A 101 6.47 -5.09 12.48
C GLU A 101 5.91 -5.83 11.27
N ILE A 102 4.61 -5.96 11.20
CA ILE A 102 3.90 -6.51 10.05
C ILE A 102 3.25 -5.33 9.34
N VAL A 103 3.83 -4.94 8.22
CA VAL A 103 3.27 -3.92 7.33
C VAL A 103 2.67 -4.67 6.15
N MET A 104 1.38 -4.48 5.96
CA MET A 104 0.76 -4.88 4.70
C MET A 104 0.98 -3.69 3.77
N ASP A 105 1.65 -3.90 2.66
CA ASP A 105 1.55 -2.98 1.56
C ASP A 105 0.06 -3.02 1.21
N GLY A 106 -0.54 -1.94 1.76
CA GLY A 106 -1.94 -1.70 1.62
C GLY A 106 -2.23 -1.90 0.18
N GLN A 107 -3.44 -2.31 -0.04
CA GLN A 107 -3.97 -2.17 -1.35
C GLN A 107 -2.92 -1.50 -2.24
N GLN A 108 -2.09 -2.25 -3.00
CA GLN A 108 -2.44 -1.96 -4.35
C GLN A 108 -3.96 -1.94 -4.26
N GLN A 109 -4.50 -0.71 -4.17
CA GLN A 109 -5.44 -0.52 -5.24
C GLN A 109 -4.78 -1.32 -6.37
N VAL A 110 -5.23 -2.53 -6.57
CA VAL A 110 -5.60 -2.85 -7.90
C VAL A 110 -6.45 -1.60 -8.14
N SER A 111 -5.78 -0.57 -8.64
CA SER A 111 -6.29 -0.05 -9.85
C SER A 111 -6.53 -1.34 -10.56
N THR A 112 -7.71 -1.91 -10.38
CA THR A 112 -8.40 -2.41 -11.49
C THR A 112 -8.05 -1.29 -12.41
N MET A 113 -7.04 -1.50 -13.25
CA MET A 113 -6.98 -0.74 -14.48
C MET A 113 -8.39 -1.00 -14.93
N THR A 114 -9.26 -0.07 -14.58
CA THR A 114 -10.62 -0.08 -15.06
C THR A 114 -10.30 0.14 -16.49
N VAL A 115 -10.19 -0.98 -17.22
CA VAL A 115 -9.91 -0.96 -18.64
C VAL A 115 -11.20 -0.37 -19.15
N PHE A 116 -11.22 0.96 -19.17
CA PHE A 116 -12.32 1.69 -19.73
C PHE A 116 -12.35 1.25 -21.19
N ARG A 117 -13.23 0.32 -21.49
CA ARG A 117 -13.37 -0.25 -22.83
C ARG A 117 -14.08 0.73 -23.78
N ASP A 118 -14.68 1.76 -23.21
CA ASP A 118 -15.43 2.76 -23.96
C ASP A 118 -15.23 4.17 -23.40
N PRO A 119 -15.30 5.20 -24.25
CA PRO A 119 -15.11 6.61 -23.87
C PRO A 119 -16.11 7.10 -22.81
N ARG A 120 -17.31 6.52 -22.77
CA ARG A 120 -18.37 6.89 -21.84
C ARG A 120 -17.98 6.59 -20.40
N SER A 121 -17.53 5.36 -20.15
CA SER A 121 -17.10 4.92 -18.83
C SER A 121 -15.89 5.71 -18.34
N TYR A 122 -14.95 6.03 -19.23
CA TYR A 122 -13.78 6.84 -18.91
C TYR A 122 -14.13 8.29 -18.59
N CYS A 123 -14.97 8.92 -19.42
CA CYS A 123 -15.45 10.28 -19.19
C CYS A 123 -16.22 10.39 -17.87
N LYS A 124 -17.03 9.39 -17.54
CA LYS A 124 -17.71 9.33 -16.25
C LYS A 124 -16.72 9.28 -15.09
N ALA A 125 -15.70 8.43 -15.16
CA ALA A 125 -14.70 8.30 -14.10
C ALA A 125 -13.89 9.60 -13.91
N LEU A 126 -13.56 10.32 -14.98
CA LEU A 126 -12.93 11.65 -14.93
C LEU A 126 -13.85 12.67 -14.25
N SER A 127 -15.13 12.68 -14.60
CA SER A 127 -16.14 13.58 -14.05
C SER A 127 -16.36 13.32 -12.56
N ASP A 128 -16.46 12.06 -12.15
CA ASP A 128 -16.63 11.67 -10.75
C ASP A 128 -15.40 12.08 -9.93
N LYS A 129 -14.20 11.83 -10.47
CA LYS A 129 -12.93 12.21 -9.84
C LYS A 129 -12.81 13.73 -9.65
N TRP A 130 -13.24 14.49 -10.63
CA TRP A 130 -13.23 15.95 -10.53
C TRP A 130 -14.26 16.46 -9.52
N ARG A 131 -15.45 15.85 -9.44
CA ARG A 131 -16.51 16.19 -8.46
C ARG A 131 -16.09 15.91 -7.01
N GLU A 132 -15.34 14.86 -6.78
CA GLU A 132 -14.79 14.55 -5.44
C GLU A 132 -13.90 15.68 -4.89
N LEU A 133 -13.26 16.44 -5.77
CA LEU A 133 -12.27 17.44 -5.41
C LEU A 133 -12.82 18.86 -5.29
N ARG A 134 -13.98 19.14 -5.88
CA ARG A 134 -14.57 20.49 -5.93
C ARG A 134 -16.07 20.47 -5.68
N THR A 135 -16.44 20.87 -4.49
CA THR A 135 -17.84 20.88 -4.04
C THR A 135 -18.68 22.04 -4.54
N SER A 136 -18.14 23.05 -5.25
CA SER A 136 -18.96 24.20 -5.76
C SER A 136 -18.19 25.10 -6.71
N GLN A 137 -18.24 24.87 -8.00
CA GLN A 137 -18.07 25.97 -8.97
C GLN A 137 -18.85 25.67 -10.27
N LEU A 138 -20.07 26.16 -10.31
CA LEU A 138 -20.84 26.33 -11.54
C LEU A 138 -20.15 27.41 -12.39
N GLY A 139 -19.81 27.08 -13.65
CA GLY A 139 -19.25 28.03 -14.61
C GLY A 139 -17.77 27.88 -14.98
N THR A 140 -17.12 26.79 -14.56
CA THR A 140 -15.74 26.49 -14.97
C THR A 140 -15.68 25.71 -16.29
N PRO A 141 -14.54 25.72 -17.02
CA PRO A 141 -14.31 24.91 -18.23
C PRO A 141 -14.58 23.41 -17.98
N GLU A 142 -14.27 22.94 -16.78
CA GLU A 142 -14.46 21.53 -16.37
C GLU A 142 -15.94 21.18 -16.20
N ALA A 143 -16.76 22.10 -15.68
CA ALA A 143 -18.18 21.89 -15.59
C ALA A 143 -18.83 21.76 -16.99
N ALA A 144 -18.36 22.57 -17.94
CA ALA A 144 -18.76 22.47 -19.34
C ALA A 144 -18.28 21.15 -19.96
N ALA A 145 -17.06 20.69 -19.62
CA ALA A 145 -16.52 19.42 -20.08
C ALA A 145 -17.29 18.22 -19.53
N ILE A 146 -17.73 18.27 -18.26
CA ILE A 146 -18.61 17.27 -17.67
C ILE A 146 -19.94 17.19 -18.41
N ALA A 147 -20.57 18.34 -18.70
CA ALA A 147 -21.80 18.38 -19.45
C ALA A 147 -21.66 17.79 -20.88
N LYS A 148 -20.52 18.01 -21.55
CA LYS A 148 -20.20 17.37 -22.84
C LYS A 148 -20.05 15.86 -22.70
N CYS A 149 -19.39 15.38 -21.66
CA CYS A 149 -19.32 13.95 -21.35
C CYS A 149 -20.71 13.31 -21.16
N GLU A 150 -21.59 13.99 -20.47
CA GLU A 150 -22.97 13.52 -20.22
C GLU A 150 -23.81 13.53 -21.53
N ALA A 151 -23.55 14.48 -22.39
CA ALA A 151 -24.16 14.57 -23.71
C ALA A 151 -23.60 13.58 -24.76
N GLY A 152 -22.52 12.85 -24.43
CA GLY A 152 -21.86 11.89 -25.33
C GLY A 152 -20.77 12.49 -26.21
N ASP A 153 -20.44 13.78 -26.05
CA ASP A 153 -19.34 14.44 -26.73
C ASP A 153 -18.01 14.23 -25.98
N TYR A 154 -17.53 12.98 -26.04
CA TYR A 154 -16.33 12.56 -25.30
C TYR A 154 -15.05 13.20 -25.83
N GLN A 155 -15.01 13.55 -27.15
CA GLN A 155 -13.86 14.17 -27.77
C GLN A 155 -13.60 15.58 -27.24
N ALA A 156 -14.65 16.29 -26.88
CA ALA A 156 -14.54 17.62 -26.31
C ALA A 156 -14.48 17.63 -24.77
N GLY A 157 -14.99 16.59 -24.11
CA GLY A 157 -15.03 16.50 -22.64
C GLY A 157 -13.76 15.92 -22.01
N ILE A 158 -13.27 14.80 -22.55
CA ILE A 158 -12.14 14.06 -21.96
C ILE A 158 -10.87 14.91 -21.85
N PRO A 159 -10.36 15.57 -22.90
CA PRO A 159 -9.10 16.29 -22.81
C PRO A 159 -9.11 17.40 -21.75
N VAL A 160 -10.20 18.13 -21.63
CA VAL A 160 -10.32 19.22 -20.65
C VAL A 160 -10.29 18.68 -19.21
N LEU A 161 -10.93 17.54 -18.96
CA LEU A 161 -10.93 16.91 -17.64
C LEU A 161 -9.56 16.29 -17.29
N GLU A 162 -8.89 15.65 -18.26
CA GLU A 162 -7.54 15.14 -18.10
C GLU A 162 -6.55 16.25 -17.77
N ASP A 163 -6.53 17.32 -18.58
CA ASP A 163 -5.64 18.47 -18.38
C ASP A 163 -5.85 19.12 -17.01
N SER A 164 -7.10 19.27 -16.59
CA SER A 164 -7.43 19.82 -15.28
C SER A 164 -6.94 18.95 -14.12
N LEU A 165 -7.09 17.63 -14.21
CA LEU A 165 -6.60 16.71 -13.20
C LEU A 165 -5.06 16.69 -13.16
N ILE A 166 -4.40 16.67 -14.32
CA ILE A 166 -2.93 16.70 -14.43
C ILE A 166 -2.37 18.00 -13.86
N ALA A 167 -2.96 19.15 -14.20
CA ALA A 167 -2.54 20.46 -13.68
C ALA A 167 -2.62 20.55 -12.15
N ASN A 168 -3.58 19.84 -11.55
CA ASN A 168 -3.74 19.74 -10.10
C ASN A 168 -2.94 18.57 -9.48
N LYS A 169 -2.06 17.89 -10.22
CA LYS A 169 -1.25 16.73 -9.78
C LYS A 169 -2.09 15.54 -9.27
N ILE A 170 -3.25 15.34 -9.86
CA ILE A 170 -4.17 14.28 -9.49
C ILE A 170 -4.02 13.14 -10.49
N PRO A 171 -3.81 11.90 -10.04
CA PRO A 171 -3.66 10.76 -10.93
C PRO A 171 -4.95 10.49 -11.72
N LEU A 172 -4.78 10.26 -13.02
CA LEU A 172 -5.88 9.88 -13.90
C LEU A 172 -6.44 8.50 -13.51
N PRO A 173 -7.75 8.25 -13.69
CA PRO A 173 -8.36 6.96 -13.41
C PRO A 173 -7.78 5.80 -14.21
N ALA A 174 -7.27 6.06 -15.41
CA ALA A 174 -6.57 5.10 -16.25
C ALA A 174 -5.41 5.80 -16.97
N PRO A 175 -4.21 5.85 -16.35
CA PRO A 175 -3.04 6.40 -17.03
C PRO A 175 -2.77 5.59 -18.29
N GLY A 176 -2.66 6.27 -19.43
CA GLY A 176 -2.43 5.63 -20.73
C GLY A 176 -3.69 5.12 -21.45
N PHE A 177 -4.89 5.42 -20.95
CA PHE A 177 -6.11 5.17 -21.71
C PHE A 177 -6.07 5.90 -23.05
N ARG A 178 -6.39 5.17 -24.12
CA ARG A 178 -6.50 5.71 -25.49
C ARG A 178 -7.89 5.41 -26.02
N TRP A 179 -8.59 6.43 -26.41
CA TRP A 179 -9.89 6.29 -27.03
C TRP A 179 -9.79 6.50 -28.56
N PRO A 180 -10.68 5.90 -29.34
CA PRO A 180 -10.64 6.04 -30.81
C PRO A 180 -10.70 7.51 -31.21
N GLY A 181 -9.69 7.98 -31.98
CA GLY A 181 -9.60 9.36 -32.43
C GLY A 181 -8.72 10.29 -31.60
N GLN A 182 -8.09 9.81 -30.51
CA GLN A 182 -7.15 10.60 -29.77
C GLN A 182 -5.82 10.76 -30.55
N PRO A 183 -5.30 12.00 -30.72
CA PRO A 183 -4.02 12.21 -31.39
C PRO A 183 -2.88 11.56 -30.59
N ILE A 184 -1.89 11.03 -31.29
CA ILE A 184 -0.66 10.48 -30.72
C ILE A 184 0.13 11.68 -30.20
N GLY A 185 0.14 11.88 -28.87
CA GLY A 185 1.00 12.88 -28.25
C GLY A 185 2.49 12.51 -28.42
N PRO A 186 3.39 13.50 -28.38
CA PRO A 186 4.82 13.23 -28.46
C PRO A 186 5.27 12.36 -27.30
N SER A 187 6.19 11.42 -27.61
CA SER A 187 6.85 10.46 -26.72
C SER A 187 7.70 11.17 -25.67
#